data_d95cd4b0ea293354c0b264f556afe099
#
_entry.id   d95cd4b0ea293354c0b264f556afe099
#
_cell.length_a   1.000
_cell.length_b   1.000
_cell.length_c   1.000
_cell.angle_alpha   90.00
_cell.angle_beta   90.00
_cell.angle_gamma   90.00
#
_symmetry.space_group_name_H-M   'P 1'
#
loop_
_entity.id
_entity.type
_entity.pdbx_description
1 polymer ?
#
loop_
_entity_poly.entity_id
_entity_poly.type
_entity_poly.pdbx_seq_one_letter_code
_entity_poly.pdbx_strand_id
1 'polypeptide(L)'
;NKIRRFENVNLNLFTFSIFNFQFSIIMVQFWITLQKLVQYNIKIIFGNKFLYFMLSALAFYVITVIVKLLGDDEITQATAYSMLMLPSILLVFYPMCFGIQNDQDAKIVEIIFGIPNYSYKVWLLRLIISYVICFVITCFLALLTDLAIVSVPPMGLTLQAMVPALFIGTLSFMLSTMIKNGNGTSVVIIIIGLLFSMIQGAIGDSQWNIFLNPYDVPIDKNPQIFFNTVFHCRMNMLIASVLFIIFGLNNTRNREKFI
;
A
#
# COMPACT_ATOMS: atom_id res chain seq x y z
N ASN A 1 23.70 33.89 49.31
CA ASN A 1 22.53 33.15 48.76
C ASN A 1 22.04 33.60 47.37
N LYS A 2 22.17 34.86 46.95
CA LYS A 2 21.81 35.34 45.62
C LYS A 2 22.77 34.84 44.52
N ILE A 3 24.06 34.81 44.75
CA ILE A 3 25.11 34.41 43.78
C ILE A 3 24.93 32.94 43.39
N ARG A 4 24.77 32.03 44.34
CA ARG A 4 24.52 30.60 44.08
C ARG A 4 23.23 30.34 43.29
N ARG A 5 22.21 31.21 43.42
CA ARG A 5 20.96 31.10 42.67
C ARG A 5 21.11 31.50 41.21
N PHE A 6 22.00 32.47 40.93
CA PHE A 6 22.32 32.91 39.54
C PHE A 6 23.21 31.87 38.83
N GLU A 7 24.18 31.26 39.52
CA GLU A 7 25.00 30.18 38.95
C GLU A 7 24.14 28.96 38.56
N ASN A 8 23.24 28.51 39.43
CA ASN A 8 22.36 27.38 39.14
C ASN A 8 21.38 27.63 38.01
N VAL A 9 20.89 28.87 37.83
CA VAL A 9 19.99 29.22 36.71
C VAL A 9 20.76 29.23 35.38
N ASN A 10 21.99 29.76 35.37
CA ASN A 10 22.84 29.75 34.17
C ASN A 10 23.29 28.33 33.78
N LEU A 11 23.59 27.44 34.74
CA LEU A 11 23.93 26.07 34.48
C LEU A 11 22.71 25.29 33.87
N ASN A 12 21.50 25.54 34.38
CA ASN A 12 20.31 24.90 33.85
C ASN A 12 19.95 25.40 32.44
N LEU A 13 20.13 26.70 32.16
CA LEU A 13 19.95 27.26 30.81
C LEU A 13 20.97 26.72 29.81
N PHE A 14 22.22 26.55 30.25
CA PHE A 14 23.29 26.03 29.42
C PHE A 14 23.11 24.53 29.11
N THR A 15 22.74 23.71 30.10
CA THR A 15 22.41 22.31 29.91
C THR A 15 21.16 22.10 29.03
N PHE A 16 20.15 22.93 29.18
CA PHE A 16 18.95 22.90 28.34
C PHE A 16 19.26 23.28 26.89
N SER A 17 20.11 24.27 26.66
CA SER A 17 20.59 24.67 25.33
C SER A 17 21.40 23.58 24.65
N ILE A 18 22.31 22.90 25.36
CA ILE A 18 23.08 21.77 24.83
C ILE A 18 22.15 20.58 24.49
N PHE A 19 21.22 20.28 25.36
CA PHE A 19 20.24 19.21 25.11
C PHE A 19 19.40 19.48 23.86
N ASN A 20 18.87 20.70 23.69
CA ASN A 20 18.13 21.08 22.49
C ASN A 20 18.98 21.03 21.22
N PHE A 21 20.25 21.43 21.30
CA PHE A 21 21.19 21.37 20.18
C PHE A 21 21.50 19.93 19.77
N GLN A 22 21.77 19.04 20.74
CA GLN A 22 21.98 17.62 20.47
C GLN A 22 20.73 16.95 19.90
N PHE A 23 19.54 17.28 20.44
CA PHE A 23 18.29 16.76 19.93
C PHE A 23 18.03 17.20 18.49
N SER A 24 18.32 18.45 18.16
CA SER A 24 18.17 18.99 16.80
C SER A 24 19.13 18.29 15.81
N ILE A 25 20.38 18.02 16.19
CA ILE A 25 21.35 17.28 15.37
C ILE A 25 20.87 15.84 15.12
N ILE A 26 20.39 15.15 16.16
CA ILE A 26 19.86 13.79 16.06
C ILE A 26 18.65 13.75 15.09
N MET A 27 17.73 14.72 15.20
CA MET A 27 16.58 14.83 14.32
C MET A 27 17.00 15.07 12.86
N VAL A 28 17.94 15.96 12.61
CA VAL A 28 18.47 16.23 11.26
C VAL A 28 19.16 14.99 10.68
N GLN A 29 19.99 14.32 11.44
CA GLN A 29 20.63 13.07 11.00
C GLN A 29 19.61 11.97 10.75
N PHE A 30 18.60 11.85 11.59
CA PHE A 30 17.49 10.91 11.39
C PHE A 30 16.76 11.19 10.05
N TRP A 31 16.42 12.45 9.76
CA TRP A 31 15.77 12.84 8.51
C TRP A 31 16.64 12.54 7.28
N ILE A 32 17.93 12.87 7.32
CA ILE A 32 18.86 12.59 6.22
C ILE A 32 18.98 11.08 5.99
N THR A 33 19.09 10.30 7.06
CA THR A 33 19.15 8.84 6.98
C THR A 33 17.86 8.26 6.44
N LEU A 34 16.70 8.76 6.90
CA LEU A 34 15.39 8.36 6.41
C LEU A 34 15.23 8.66 4.90
N GLN A 35 15.61 9.87 4.47
CA GLN A 35 15.56 10.24 3.05
C GLN A 35 16.42 9.31 2.17
N LYS A 36 17.68 9.06 2.58
CA LYS A 36 18.57 8.14 1.85
C LYS A 36 17.99 6.73 1.80
N LEU A 37 17.44 6.25 2.90
CA LEU A 37 16.86 4.93 3.01
C LEU A 37 15.59 4.82 2.15
N VAL A 38 14.74 5.85 2.12
CA VAL A 38 13.56 5.91 1.24
C VAL A 38 13.99 5.95 -0.23
N GLN A 39 14.92 6.83 -0.61
CA GLN A 39 15.42 6.93 -1.98
C GLN A 39 16.03 5.61 -2.49
N TYR A 40 16.82 4.95 -1.64
CA TYR A 40 17.43 3.67 -1.97
C TYR A 40 16.37 2.57 -2.16
N ASN A 41 15.39 2.48 -1.25
CA ASN A 41 14.32 1.51 -1.39
C ASN A 41 13.41 1.79 -2.59
N ILE A 42 13.10 3.06 -2.88
CA ILE A 42 12.35 3.43 -4.09
C ILE A 42 13.09 2.94 -5.34
N LYS A 43 14.40 3.18 -5.43
CA LYS A 43 15.19 2.75 -6.58
C LYS A 43 15.22 1.22 -6.75
N ILE A 44 15.23 0.46 -5.66
CA ILE A 44 15.21 -1.01 -5.70
C ILE A 44 13.80 -1.54 -6.00
N ILE A 45 12.79 -1.06 -5.29
CA ILE A 45 11.41 -1.54 -5.41
C ILE A 45 10.82 -1.20 -6.78
N PHE A 46 11.06 0.05 -7.18
CA PHE A 46 10.45 0.63 -8.37
C PHE A 46 11.37 0.68 -9.57
N GLY A 47 12.44 -0.03 -9.65
CA GLY A 47 13.36 -0.05 -10.80
C GLY A 47 12.69 0.29 -12.15
N ASN A 48 13.37 0.29 -13.25
CA ASN A 48 12.85 0.74 -14.55
C ASN A 48 11.49 0.09 -14.94
N LYS A 49 11.19 -1.10 -14.46
CA LYS A 49 9.95 -1.83 -14.80
C LYS A 49 8.70 -1.26 -14.11
N PHE A 50 8.83 -0.65 -12.93
CA PHE A 50 7.68 -0.05 -12.23
C PHE A 50 7.04 1.08 -13.03
N LEU A 51 7.83 1.85 -13.79
CA LEU A 51 7.32 2.91 -14.64
C LEU A 51 6.28 2.39 -15.65
N TYR A 52 6.52 1.22 -16.23
CA TYR A 52 5.57 0.59 -17.15
C TYR A 52 4.26 0.21 -16.46
N PHE A 53 4.32 -0.30 -15.22
CA PHE A 53 3.12 -0.63 -14.45
C PHE A 53 2.36 0.62 -14.03
N MET A 54 3.05 1.68 -13.66
CA MET A 54 2.44 2.97 -13.36
C MET A 54 1.75 3.57 -14.60
N LEU A 55 2.40 3.54 -15.76
CA LEU A 55 1.81 3.99 -17.02
C LEU A 55 0.61 3.12 -17.42
N SER A 56 0.69 1.80 -17.20
CA SER A 56 -0.43 0.88 -17.45
C SER A 56 -1.61 1.18 -16.54
N ALA A 57 -1.39 1.45 -15.25
CA ALA A 57 -2.45 1.82 -14.32
C ALA A 57 -3.11 3.16 -14.70
N LEU A 58 -2.29 4.14 -15.10
CA LEU A 58 -2.77 5.42 -15.62
C LEU A 58 -3.56 5.26 -16.91
N ALA A 59 -3.05 4.48 -17.86
CA ALA A 59 -3.75 4.21 -19.13
C ALA A 59 -5.09 3.50 -18.86
N PHE A 60 -5.10 2.52 -17.96
CA PHE A 60 -6.33 1.84 -17.57
C PHE A 60 -7.34 2.80 -16.94
N TYR A 61 -6.89 3.68 -16.04
CA TYR A 61 -7.73 4.72 -15.46
C TYR A 61 -8.32 5.64 -16.54
N VAL A 62 -7.50 6.15 -17.46
CA VAL A 62 -7.95 7.03 -18.54
C VAL A 62 -8.96 6.31 -19.46
N ILE A 63 -8.69 5.04 -19.82
CA ILE A 63 -9.61 4.24 -20.65
C ILE A 63 -10.97 4.08 -19.94
N THR A 64 -10.96 3.73 -18.65
CA THR A 64 -12.21 3.57 -17.89
C THR A 64 -12.97 4.88 -17.76
N VAL A 65 -12.29 6.00 -17.58
CA VAL A 65 -12.89 7.34 -17.58
C VAL A 65 -13.53 7.64 -18.93
N ILE A 66 -12.82 7.43 -20.05
CA ILE A 66 -13.31 7.67 -21.41
C ILE A 66 -14.57 6.80 -21.68
N VAL A 67 -14.49 5.52 -21.36
CA VAL A 67 -15.62 4.58 -21.56
C VAL A 67 -16.85 5.04 -20.77
N LYS A 68 -16.67 5.53 -19.55
CA LYS A 68 -17.77 6.02 -18.72
C LYS A 68 -18.30 7.37 -19.16
N LEU A 69 -17.45 8.27 -19.67
CA LEU A 69 -17.88 9.56 -20.23
C LEU A 69 -18.61 9.42 -21.58
N LEU A 70 -18.31 8.37 -22.34
CA LEU A 70 -19.01 8.08 -23.62
C LEU A 70 -20.29 7.28 -23.41
N GLY A 71 -20.50 6.71 -22.23
CA GLY A 71 -21.74 6.02 -21.86
C GLY A 71 -22.83 7.01 -21.44
N ASP A 72 -24.09 6.58 -21.56
CA ASP A 72 -25.26 7.39 -21.17
C ASP A 72 -25.55 7.31 -19.65
N ASP A 73 -24.74 6.58 -18.88
CA ASP A 73 -24.94 6.38 -17.46
C ASP A 73 -24.46 7.60 -16.66
N GLU A 74 -25.24 8.03 -15.66
CA GLU A 74 -24.81 9.06 -14.71
C GLU A 74 -23.57 8.59 -13.93
N ILE A 75 -22.54 9.44 -13.89
CA ILE A 75 -21.33 9.14 -13.15
C ILE A 75 -21.56 9.47 -11.67
N THR A 76 -21.69 8.41 -10.87
CA THR A 76 -21.91 8.47 -9.43
C THR A 76 -20.62 8.24 -8.64
N GLN A 77 -20.68 8.40 -7.31
CA GLN A 77 -19.56 8.04 -6.42
C GLN A 77 -19.22 6.55 -6.52
N ALA A 78 -20.21 5.68 -6.75
CA ALA A 78 -20.03 4.25 -6.97
C ALA A 78 -19.21 3.98 -8.24
N THR A 79 -19.49 4.71 -9.31
CA THR A 79 -18.72 4.63 -10.56
C THR A 79 -17.28 5.11 -10.36
N ALA A 80 -17.08 6.24 -9.64
CA ALA A 80 -15.77 6.77 -9.33
C ALA A 80 -14.90 5.78 -8.52
N TYR A 81 -15.50 5.10 -7.54
CA TYR A 81 -14.82 4.04 -6.81
C TYR A 81 -14.36 2.89 -7.72
N SER A 82 -15.23 2.41 -8.59
CA SER A 82 -14.91 1.32 -9.52
C SER A 82 -13.78 1.69 -10.49
N MET A 83 -13.74 2.96 -10.95
CA MET A 83 -12.66 3.47 -11.80
C MET A 83 -11.30 3.48 -11.09
N LEU A 84 -11.24 3.68 -9.77
CA LEU A 84 -10.00 3.77 -9.00
C LEU A 84 -9.53 2.42 -8.45
N MET A 85 -10.42 1.49 -8.21
CA MET A 85 -10.11 0.22 -7.56
C MET A 85 -9.10 -0.62 -8.34
N LEU A 86 -9.32 -0.82 -9.65
CA LEU A 86 -8.41 -1.62 -10.48
C LEU A 86 -7.03 -0.96 -10.68
N PRO A 87 -6.92 0.34 -11.01
CA PRO A 87 -5.63 1.03 -11.02
C PRO A 87 -4.87 0.91 -9.71
N SER A 88 -5.54 1.01 -8.56
CA SER A 88 -4.92 0.87 -7.23
C SER A 88 -4.33 -0.53 -7.02
N ILE A 89 -5.04 -1.57 -7.45
CA ILE A 89 -4.56 -2.96 -7.40
C ILE A 89 -3.34 -3.13 -8.33
N LEU A 90 -3.39 -2.59 -9.55
CA LEU A 90 -2.28 -2.68 -10.51
C LEU A 90 -1.01 -1.99 -10.01
N LEU A 91 -1.14 -0.84 -9.33
CA LEU A 91 0.00 -0.13 -8.75
C LEU A 91 0.73 -0.94 -7.69
N VAL A 92 -0.02 -1.66 -6.83
CA VAL A 92 0.54 -2.49 -5.76
C VAL A 92 1.07 -3.82 -6.30
N PHE A 93 0.51 -4.31 -7.41
CA PHE A 93 0.80 -5.62 -7.98
C PHE A 93 2.28 -5.84 -8.29
N TYR A 94 2.92 -4.89 -9.00
CA TYR A 94 4.33 -5.06 -9.40
C TYR A 94 5.28 -5.18 -8.21
N PRO A 95 5.34 -4.24 -7.26
CA PRO A 95 6.31 -4.31 -6.17
C PRO A 95 6.10 -5.55 -5.29
N MET A 96 4.87 -6.05 -5.19
CA MET A 96 4.55 -7.21 -4.34
C MET A 96 4.86 -8.55 -5.02
N CYS A 97 4.59 -8.69 -6.31
CA CYS A 97 4.89 -9.92 -7.06
C CYS A 97 6.37 -10.08 -7.37
N PHE A 98 7.04 -8.99 -7.78
CA PHE A 98 8.38 -9.04 -8.33
C PHE A 98 9.48 -8.60 -7.35
N GLY A 99 9.13 -8.06 -6.18
CA GLY A 99 10.10 -7.51 -5.23
C GLY A 99 11.18 -8.51 -4.83
N ILE A 100 10.82 -9.75 -4.53
CA ILE A 100 11.76 -10.81 -4.13
C ILE A 100 12.64 -11.25 -5.30
N GLN A 101 12.04 -11.48 -6.47
CA GLN A 101 12.80 -11.86 -7.66
C GLN A 101 13.80 -10.77 -8.07
N ASN A 102 13.39 -9.50 -8.05
CA ASN A 102 14.29 -8.39 -8.37
C ASN A 102 15.52 -8.33 -7.44
N ASP A 103 15.34 -8.67 -6.16
CA ASP A 103 16.46 -8.73 -5.21
C ASP A 103 17.38 -9.93 -5.47
N GLN A 104 16.82 -11.06 -5.85
CA GLN A 104 17.61 -12.23 -6.24
C GLN A 104 18.42 -11.94 -7.51
N ASP A 105 17.79 -11.40 -8.54
CA ASP A 105 18.42 -11.04 -9.80
C ASP A 105 19.55 -10.00 -9.62
N ALA A 106 19.35 -9.07 -8.68
CA ALA A 106 20.33 -8.04 -8.32
C ALA A 106 21.42 -8.54 -7.34
N LYS A 107 21.37 -9.81 -6.88
CA LYS A 107 22.28 -10.40 -5.87
C LYS A 107 22.32 -9.61 -4.55
N ILE A 108 21.26 -8.88 -4.24
CA ILE A 108 21.16 -8.06 -3.02
C ILE A 108 20.74 -8.95 -1.82
N VAL A 109 20.15 -10.09 -2.08
CA VAL A 109 19.62 -11.01 -1.04
C VAL A 109 20.72 -11.43 -0.06
N GLU A 110 21.94 -11.69 -0.53
CA GLU A 110 23.07 -12.07 0.32
C GLU A 110 23.44 -10.95 1.31
N ILE A 111 23.42 -9.69 0.84
CA ILE A 111 23.68 -8.50 1.65
C ILE A 111 22.57 -8.31 2.69
N ILE A 112 21.33 -8.51 2.28
CA ILE A 112 20.16 -8.41 3.17
C ILE A 112 20.24 -9.43 4.29
N PHE A 113 20.69 -10.65 4.02
CA PHE A 113 20.86 -11.70 5.04
C PHE A 113 21.94 -11.40 6.09
N GLY A 114 22.87 -10.50 5.81
CA GLY A 114 23.84 -9.99 6.78
C GLY A 114 23.24 -9.06 7.83
N ILE A 115 22.04 -8.53 7.61
CA ILE A 115 21.37 -7.57 8.52
C ILE A 115 20.66 -8.34 9.64
N PRO A 116 20.89 -8.04 10.93
CA PRO A 116 20.16 -8.66 12.03
C PRO A 116 18.65 -8.40 11.91
N ASN A 117 17.83 -9.44 12.00
CA ASN A 117 16.37 -9.37 11.83
C ASN A 117 15.94 -8.73 10.49
N TYR A 118 16.64 -9.05 9.41
CA TYR A 118 16.47 -8.48 8.08
C TYR A 118 15.02 -8.56 7.58
N SER A 119 14.29 -9.63 7.83
CA SER A 119 12.91 -9.81 7.38
C SER A 119 11.98 -8.72 7.91
N TYR A 120 12.08 -8.38 9.20
CA TYR A 120 11.27 -7.32 9.79
C TYR A 120 11.72 -5.91 9.38
N LYS A 121 13.04 -5.69 9.24
CA LYS A 121 13.58 -4.37 8.94
C LYS A 121 13.48 -4.02 7.46
N VAL A 122 13.83 -4.93 6.60
CA VAL A 122 13.94 -4.67 5.15
C VAL A 122 12.61 -4.90 4.45
N TRP A 123 12.02 -6.09 4.61
CA TRP A 123 10.79 -6.43 3.89
C TRP A 123 9.57 -5.64 4.36
N LEU A 124 9.41 -5.46 5.69
CA LEU A 124 8.33 -4.66 6.22
C LEU A 124 8.44 -3.18 5.79
N LEU A 125 9.66 -2.62 5.83
CA LEU A 125 9.89 -1.26 5.37
C LEU A 125 9.54 -1.08 3.89
N ARG A 126 9.93 -2.03 3.05
CA ARG A 126 9.58 -2.01 1.61
C ARG A 126 8.09 -2.09 1.37
N LEU A 127 7.38 -2.96 2.11
CA LEU A 127 5.93 -3.02 2.08
C LEU A 127 5.33 -1.66 2.39
N ILE A 128 5.72 -1.04 3.51
CA ILE A 128 5.21 0.26 3.94
C ILE A 128 5.48 1.34 2.86
N ILE A 129 6.70 1.44 2.35
CA ILE A 129 7.06 2.43 1.33
C ILE A 129 6.24 2.21 0.06
N SER A 130 6.08 0.97 -0.40
CA SER A 130 5.29 0.66 -1.59
C SER A 130 3.84 1.09 -1.42
N TYR A 131 3.22 0.80 -0.26
CA TYR A 131 1.84 1.22 -0.01
C TYR A 131 1.68 2.73 0.13
N VAL A 132 2.63 3.42 0.75
CA VAL A 132 2.60 4.88 0.85
C VAL A 132 2.65 5.52 -0.55
N ILE A 133 3.53 5.03 -1.43
CA ILE A 133 3.64 5.55 -2.79
C ILE A 133 2.37 5.26 -3.59
N CYS A 134 1.86 4.02 -3.53
CA CYS A 134 0.62 3.66 -4.20
C CYS A 134 -0.57 4.47 -3.68
N PHE A 135 -0.62 4.73 -2.37
CA PHE A 135 -1.62 5.61 -1.77
C PHE A 135 -1.57 7.03 -2.32
N VAL A 136 -0.37 7.62 -2.41
CA VAL A 136 -0.19 8.98 -2.97
C VAL A 136 -0.64 9.04 -4.43
N ILE A 137 -0.28 8.05 -5.25
CA ILE A 137 -0.69 8.01 -6.65
C ILE A 137 -2.21 7.83 -6.77
N THR A 138 -2.81 6.92 -6.00
CA THR A 138 -4.27 6.71 -5.99
C THR A 138 -5.01 7.95 -5.49
N CYS A 139 -4.48 8.65 -4.48
CA CYS A 139 -5.05 9.91 -4.01
C CYS A 139 -5.01 10.99 -5.08
N PHE A 140 -3.92 11.06 -5.84
CA PHE A 140 -3.81 11.96 -6.98
C PHE A 140 -4.86 11.65 -8.06
N LEU A 141 -5.08 10.37 -8.40
CA LEU A 141 -6.13 9.95 -9.33
C LEU A 141 -7.53 10.29 -8.80
N ALA A 142 -7.76 10.11 -7.50
CA ALA A 142 -9.03 10.48 -6.86
C ALA A 142 -9.28 11.99 -6.90
N LEU A 143 -8.25 12.81 -6.71
CA LEU A 143 -8.32 14.26 -6.88
C LEU A 143 -8.65 14.64 -8.32
N LEU A 144 -8.06 13.98 -9.31
CA LEU A 144 -8.41 14.20 -10.72
C LEU A 144 -9.87 13.83 -11.00
N THR A 145 -10.39 12.75 -10.39
CA THR A 145 -11.80 12.37 -10.50
C THR A 145 -12.72 13.43 -9.90
N ASP A 146 -12.39 13.98 -8.74
CA ASP A 146 -13.15 15.03 -8.07
C ASP A 146 -13.20 16.32 -8.89
N LEU A 147 -12.06 16.73 -9.44
CA LEU A 147 -11.95 17.99 -10.18
C LEU A 147 -12.54 17.92 -11.61
N ALA A 148 -12.45 16.77 -12.27
CA ALA A 148 -12.75 16.68 -13.70
C ALA A 148 -14.05 15.92 -14.02
N ILE A 149 -14.56 15.09 -13.11
CA ILE A 149 -15.62 14.14 -13.45
C ILE A 149 -16.83 14.30 -12.53
N VAL A 150 -16.68 14.02 -11.26
CA VAL A 150 -17.79 14.03 -10.28
C VAL A 150 -17.28 14.39 -8.89
N SER A 151 -18.02 15.25 -8.19
CA SER A 151 -17.63 15.67 -6.84
C SER A 151 -17.70 14.49 -5.86
N VAL A 152 -16.55 14.08 -5.35
CA VAL A 152 -16.36 12.96 -4.42
C VAL A 152 -15.35 13.34 -3.35
N PRO A 153 -15.40 12.76 -2.14
CA PRO A 153 -14.36 12.96 -1.14
C PRO A 153 -13.09 12.17 -1.51
N PRO A 154 -12.00 12.81 -2.02
CA PRO A 154 -10.86 12.10 -2.59
C PRO A 154 -10.18 11.18 -1.58
N MET A 155 -10.03 11.65 -0.34
CA MET A 155 -9.39 10.89 0.72
C MET A 155 -10.21 9.66 1.13
N GLY A 156 -11.52 9.80 1.26
CA GLY A 156 -12.44 8.70 1.57
C GLY A 156 -12.42 7.64 0.48
N LEU A 157 -12.50 8.08 -0.78
CA LEU A 157 -12.46 7.20 -1.95
C LEU A 157 -11.13 6.41 -2.02
N THR A 158 -10.01 7.12 -1.83
CA THR A 158 -8.67 6.50 -1.80
C THR A 158 -8.54 5.46 -0.69
N LEU A 159 -8.94 5.79 0.54
CA LEU A 159 -8.88 4.84 1.65
C LEU A 159 -9.70 3.59 1.36
N GLN A 160 -10.90 3.73 0.80
CA GLN A 160 -11.74 2.58 0.45
C GLN A 160 -11.13 1.74 -0.68
N ALA A 161 -10.52 2.35 -1.71
CA ALA A 161 -9.89 1.63 -2.81
C ALA A 161 -8.58 0.93 -2.38
N MET A 162 -7.87 1.52 -1.42
CA MET A 162 -6.62 0.93 -0.92
C MET A 162 -6.81 -0.33 -0.06
N VAL A 163 -7.99 -0.58 0.52
CA VAL A 163 -8.21 -1.80 1.30
C VAL A 163 -8.15 -3.07 0.44
N PRO A 164 -8.90 -3.20 -0.68
CA PRO A 164 -8.74 -4.32 -1.60
C PRO A 164 -7.33 -4.41 -2.19
N ALA A 165 -6.70 -3.27 -2.52
CA ALA A 165 -5.34 -3.24 -3.01
C ALA A 165 -4.34 -3.77 -1.96
N LEU A 166 -4.53 -3.42 -0.68
CA LEU A 166 -3.73 -3.95 0.42
C LEU A 166 -3.91 -5.47 0.56
N PHE A 167 -5.14 -5.96 0.49
CA PHE A 167 -5.43 -7.38 0.58
C PHE A 167 -4.74 -8.18 -0.54
N ILE A 168 -4.94 -7.79 -1.79
CA ILE A 168 -4.34 -8.46 -2.95
C ILE A 168 -2.82 -8.31 -2.95
N GLY A 169 -2.29 -7.15 -2.58
CA GLY A 169 -0.86 -6.92 -2.52
C GLY A 169 -0.16 -7.74 -1.43
N THR A 170 -0.74 -7.84 -0.23
CA THR A 170 -0.15 -8.67 0.84
C THR A 170 -0.25 -10.16 0.53
N LEU A 171 -1.34 -10.62 -0.10
CA LEU A 171 -1.45 -11.96 -0.65
C LEU A 171 -0.36 -12.21 -1.71
N SER A 172 -0.14 -11.25 -2.62
CA SER A 172 0.92 -11.31 -3.64
C SER A 172 2.30 -11.42 -3.00
N PHE A 173 2.58 -10.62 -1.97
CA PHE A 173 3.83 -10.70 -1.20
C PHE A 173 4.01 -12.08 -0.57
N MET A 174 2.99 -12.61 0.12
CA MET A 174 3.05 -13.94 0.72
C MET A 174 3.37 -15.01 -0.33
N LEU A 175 2.65 -15.01 -1.45
CA LEU A 175 2.89 -15.97 -2.54
C LEU A 175 4.25 -15.79 -3.21
N SER A 176 4.74 -14.56 -3.36
CA SER A 176 6.07 -14.26 -3.88
C SER A 176 7.18 -14.87 -3.02
N THR A 177 6.99 -14.90 -1.68
CA THR A 177 7.94 -15.57 -0.77
C THR A 177 7.92 -17.10 -0.91
N MET A 178 6.81 -17.70 -1.36
CA MET A 178 6.67 -19.14 -1.56
C MET A 178 7.17 -19.58 -2.93
N ILE A 179 6.75 -18.87 -3.99
CA ILE A 179 7.01 -19.23 -5.38
C ILE A 179 8.39 -18.75 -5.83
N LYS A 180 8.90 -17.62 -5.28
CA LYS A 180 10.20 -17.01 -5.56
C LYS A 180 10.43 -16.57 -7.02
N ASN A 181 9.43 -16.69 -7.85
CA ASN A 181 9.41 -16.27 -9.23
C ASN A 181 8.27 -15.28 -9.44
N GLY A 182 8.60 -14.04 -9.83
CA GLY A 182 7.60 -12.97 -9.98
C GLY A 182 6.59 -13.27 -11.08
N ASN A 183 7.02 -13.91 -12.18
CA ASN A 183 6.11 -14.29 -13.26
C ASN A 183 5.13 -15.38 -12.78
N GLY A 184 5.63 -16.40 -12.08
CA GLY A 184 4.78 -17.44 -11.50
C GLY A 184 3.80 -16.87 -10.48
N THR A 185 4.27 -15.98 -9.59
CA THR A 185 3.43 -15.29 -8.61
C THR A 185 2.35 -14.46 -9.28
N SER A 186 2.70 -13.72 -10.32
CA SER A 186 1.75 -12.85 -11.04
C SER A 186 0.65 -13.66 -11.72
N VAL A 187 0.98 -14.79 -12.33
CA VAL A 187 -0.01 -15.69 -12.93
C VAL A 187 -0.98 -16.23 -11.87
N VAL A 188 -0.47 -16.70 -10.74
CA VAL A 188 -1.32 -17.22 -9.65
C VAL A 188 -2.27 -16.14 -9.12
N ILE A 189 -1.77 -14.91 -8.90
CA ILE A 189 -2.61 -13.80 -8.41
C ILE A 189 -3.67 -13.38 -9.44
N ILE A 190 -3.34 -13.37 -10.73
CA ILE A 190 -4.31 -13.08 -11.79
C ILE A 190 -5.42 -14.15 -11.79
N ILE A 191 -5.06 -15.44 -11.68
CA ILE A 191 -6.04 -16.52 -11.60
C ILE A 191 -6.93 -16.36 -10.37
N ILE A 192 -6.35 -16.06 -9.19
CA ILE A 192 -7.12 -15.79 -7.97
C ILE A 192 -8.05 -14.59 -8.15
N GLY A 193 -7.56 -13.50 -8.73
CA GLY A 193 -8.38 -12.31 -9.00
C GLY A 193 -9.54 -12.59 -9.95
N LEU A 194 -9.31 -13.38 -11.01
CA LEU A 194 -10.36 -13.82 -11.92
C LEU A 194 -11.40 -14.72 -11.23
N LEU A 195 -10.95 -15.66 -10.39
CA LEU A 195 -11.86 -16.50 -9.61
C LEU A 195 -12.77 -15.66 -8.70
N PHE A 196 -12.20 -14.68 -7.98
CA PHE A 196 -12.99 -13.76 -7.15
C PHE A 196 -13.97 -12.94 -7.99
N SER A 197 -13.56 -12.48 -9.16
CA SER A 197 -14.44 -11.75 -10.08
C SER A 197 -15.60 -12.61 -10.60
N MET A 198 -15.33 -13.88 -10.91
CA MET A 198 -16.39 -14.81 -11.37
C MET A 198 -17.37 -15.15 -10.25
N ILE A 199 -16.89 -15.31 -9.02
CA ILE A 199 -17.73 -15.67 -7.86
C ILE A 199 -18.49 -14.43 -7.33
N GLN A 200 -18.07 -13.22 -7.67
CA GLN A 200 -18.68 -11.97 -7.19
C GLN A 200 -20.20 -11.95 -7.37
N GLY A 201 -20.70 -12.40 -8.53
CA GLY A 201 -22.12 -12.46 -8.81
C GLY A 201 -22.90 -13.42 -7.90
N ALA A 202 -22.26 -14.54 -7.49
CA ALA A 202 -22.87 -15.52 -6.59
C ALA A 202 -22.82 -15.08 -5.13
N ILE A 203 -21.76 -14.40 -4.73
CA ILE A 203 -21.57 -13.90 -3.35
C ILE A 203 -22.41 -12.64 -3.10
N GLY A 204 -22.68 -11.84 -4.16
CA GLY A 204 -23.44 -10.59 -4.08
C GLY A 204 -22.87 -9.61 -3.05
N ASP A 205 -23.75 -8.98 -2.28
CA ASP A 205 -23.39 -8.00 -1.25
C ASP A 205 -23.09 -8.69 0.09
N SER A 206 -22.15 -9.63 0.08
CA SER A 206 -21.70 -10.33 1.28
C SER A 206 -20.39 -9.74 1.82
N GLN A 207 -20.15 -9.95 3.11
CA GLN A 207 -18.89 -9.59 3.77
C GLN A 207 -17.64 -10.31 3.20
N TRP A 208 -17.81 -11.28 2.31
CA TRP A 208 -16.75 -12.04 1.64
C TRP A 208 -16.44 -11.52 0.24
N ASN A 209 -17.22 -10.54 -0.26
CA ASN A 209 -16.98 -9.96 -1.57
C ASN A 209 -15.87 -8.91 -1.52
N ILE A 210 -14.68 -9.25 -1.99
CA ILE A 210 -13.51 -8.37 -2.02
C ILE A 210 -13.75 -7.10 -2.85
N PHE A 211 -14.55 -7.23 -3.90
CA PHE A 211 -14.86 -6.14 -4.84
C PHE A 211 -16.14 -5.39 -4.48
N LEU A 212 -16.68 -5.60 -3.25
CA LEU A 212 -17.87 -4.89 -2.79
C LEU A 212 -17.67 -3.38 -2.87
N ASN A 213 -18.55 -2.71 -3.59
CA ASN A 213 -18.49 -1.26 -3.74
C ASN A 213 -19.22 -0.59 -2.54
N PRO A 214 -18.49 0.18 -1.71
CA PRO A 214 -19.09 0.79 -0.51
C PRO A 214 -20.06 1.93 -0.81
N TYR A 215 -20.07 2.43 -2.05
CA TYR A 215 -20.91 3.55 -2.49
C TYR A 215 -22.12 3.10 -3.33
N ASP A 216 -22.23 1.81 -3.65
CA ASP A 216 -23.32 1.23 -4.41
C ASP A 216 -24.31 0.55 -3.48
N VAL A 217 -25.16 1.37 -2.84
CA VAL A 217 -26.17 0.87 -1.89
C VAL A 217 -27.35 0.29 -2.66
N PRO A 218 -27.64 -1.02 -2.54
CA PRO A 218 -28.78 -1.63 -3.23
C PRO A 218 -30.10 -1.03 -2.75
N ILE A 219 -31.01 -0.76 -3.67
CA ILE A 219 -32.33 -0.14 -3.40
C ILE A 219 -33.17 -1.01 -2.44
N ASP A 220 -33.01 -2.33 -2.52
CA ASP A 220 -33.81 -3.31 -1.75
C ASP A 220 -33.28 -3.55 -0.34
N LYS A 221 -32.12 -2.95 0.04
CA LYS A 221 -31.48 -3.18 1.35
C LYS A 221 -31.54 -1.96 2.25
N ASN A 222 -31.69 -2.21 3.55
CA ASN A 222 -31.52 -1.15 4.54
C ASN A 222 -30.08 -0.64 4.51
N PRO A 223 -29.84 0.68 4.32
CA PRO A 223 -28.50 1.26 4.24
C PRO A 223 -27.62 0.93 5.46
N GLN A 224 -28.18 0.88 6.67
CA GLN A 224 -27.42 0.55 7.88
C GLN A 224 -26.88 -0.89 7.85
N ILE A 225 -27.68 -1.85 7.36
CA ILE A 225 -27.24 -3.25 7.22
C ILE A 225 -26.16 -3.35 6.17
N PHE A 226 -26.30 -2.62 5.04
CA PHE A 226 -25.30 -2.59 4.00
C PHE A 226 -23.96 -2.02 4.49
N PHE A 227 -23.97 -0.86 5.16
CA PHE A 227 -22.75 -0.26 5.71
C PHE A 227 -22.06 -1.17 6.75
N ASN A 228 -22.83 -1.87 7.55
CA ASN A 228 -22.28 -2.86 8.48
C ASN A 228 -21.61 -4.03 7.74
N THR A 229 -22.21 -4.50 6.66
CA THR A 229 -21.62 -5.55 5.80
C THR A 229 -20.32 -5.06 5.15
N VAL A 230 -20.29 -3.82 4.63
CA VAL A 230 -19.06 -3.19 4.10
C VAL A 230 -17.98 -3.12 5.18
N PHE A 231 -18.34 -2.69 6.39
CA PHE A 231 -17.38 -2.62 7.50
C PHE A 231 -16.79 -4.00 7.82
N HIS A 232 -17.62 -5.04 7.96
CA HIS A 232 -17.13 -6.40 8.20
C HIS A 232 -16.26 -6.92 7.05
N CYS A 233 -16.65 -6.62 5.80
CA CYS A 233 -15.85 -6.96 4.62
C CYS A 233 -14.44 -6.33 4.71
N ARG A 234 -14.35 -5.03 5.00
CA ARG A 234 -13.07 -4.32 5.12
C ARG A 234 -12.22 -4.84 6.29
N MET A 235 -12.86 -5.12 7.42
CA MET A 235 -12.17 -5.70 8.59
C MET A 235 -11.62 -7.10 8.29
N ASN A 236 -12.38 -7.96 7.63
CA ASN A 236 -11.92 -9.28 7.22
C ASN A 236 -10.71 -9.20 6.29
N MET A 237 -10.73 -8.28 5.30
CA MET A 237 -9.58 -8.04 4.42
C MET A 237 -8.35 -7.55 5.19
N LEU A 238 -8.52 -6.60 6.13
CA LEU A 238 -7.41 -6.09 6.94
C LEU A 238 -6.80 -7.18 7.82
N ILE A 239 -7.62 -8.00 8.48
CA ILE A 239 -7.16 -9.13 9.29
C ILE A 239 -6.40 -10.13 8.43
N ALA A 240 -6.96 -10.50 7.28
CA ALA A 240 -6.29 -11.42 6.35
C ALA A 240 -4.97 -10.83 5.83
N SER A 241 -4.92 -9.52 5.54
CA SER A 241 -3.70 -8.83 5.12
C SER A 241 -2.59 -8.92 6.17
N VAL A 242 -2.93 -8.72 7.45
CA VAL A 242 -1.97 -8.88 8.55
C VAL A 242 -1.46 -10.31 8.63
N LEU A 243 -2.32 -11.30 8.49
CA LEU A 243 -1.92 -12.72 8.46
C LEU A 243 -0.99 -13.00 7.28
N PHE A 244 -1.28 -12.51 6.08
CA PHE A 244 -0.42 -12.69 4.91
C PHE A 244 0.95 -12.03 5.09
N ILE A 245 1.02 -10.86 5.71
CA ILE A 245 2.30 -10.21 6.05
C ILE A 245 3.10 -11.11 7.02
N ILE A 246 2.47 -11.60 8.09
CA ILE A 246 3.13 -12.45 9.08
C ILE A 246 3.66 -13.73 8.42
N PHE A 247 2.84 -14.41 7.61
CA PHE A 247 3.26 -15.61 6.89
C PHE A 247 4.39 -15.32 5.91
N GLY A 248 4.30 -14.25 5.12
CA GLY A 248 5.34 -13.84 4.19
C GLY A 248 6.66 -13.54 4.89
N LEU A 249 6.63 -12.75 5.97
CA LEU A 249 7.82 -12.44 6.76
C LEU A 249 8.42 -13.68 7.44
N ASN A 250 7.58 -14.59 7.93
CA ASN A 250 8.07 -15.84 8.51
C ASN A 250 8.74 -16.74 7.46
N ASN A 251 8.18 -16.79 6.25
CA ASN A 251 8.80 -17.58 5.18
C ASN A 251 10.14 -17.00 4.72
N THR A 252 10.30 -15.66 4.69
CA THR A 252 11.60 -15.02 4.38
C THR A 252 12.65 -15.21 5.46
N ARG A 253 12.28 -15.67 6.66
CA ARG A 253 13.21 -15.95 7.75
C ARG A 253 14.10 -17.18 7.47
N ASN A 254 13.63 -18.12 6.68
CA ASN A 254 14.37 -19.32 6.34
C ASN A 254 15.35 -19.06 5.19
N ARG A 255 16.60 -18.66 5.54
CA ARG A 255 17.67 -18.30 4.58
C ARG A 255 17.95 -19.38 3.54
N GLU A 256 17.97 -20.63 3.98
CA GLU A 256 18.27 -21.82 3.15
C GLU A 256 17.31 -21.97 1.94
N LYS A 257 16.14 -21.37 2.02
CA LYS A 257 15.16 -21.41 0.91
C LYS A 257 15.47 -20.41 -0.20
N PHE A 258 16.35 -19.43 0.01
CA PHE A 258 16.61 -18.32 -0.91
C PHE A 258 18.02 -18.34 -1.51
N ILE A 259 18.90 -19.21 -1.03
CA ILE A 259 20.20 -19.54 -1.58
C ILE A 259 20.05 -20.83 -2.37
#